data_da31f0c971c9345fb3ef284ce00fbb9d
#
_entry.id   da31f0c971c9345fb3ef284ce00fbb9d
#
_cell.length_a   1.000
_cell.length_b   1.000
_cell.length_c   1.000
_cell.angle_alpha   90.00
_cell.angle_beta   90.00
_cell.angle_gamma   90.00
#
_symmetry.space_group_name_H-M   'P 1'
#
loop_
_entity.id
_entity.type
_entity.pdbx_description
1 polymer ?
#
loop_
_entity_poly.entity_id
_entity_poly.type
_entity_poly.pdbx_seq_one_letter_code
_entity_poly.pdbx_strand_id
1 'polypeptide(L)'
;LETADITFKETGSELIALSHESSEIKKLYPKFNRAQRKSGEAVAMFSYTDQKGIVHLAYNRLKLISKPLMKFYSVAECRNVLEKICSAFELCPKYCHLQTNVNSCFHYQLKQCKGVCSGKESPNDYNKRVYDAINSLGLQTEDLVIKEKGRNTKEIGFVLILNGIYQGFGYVDKKIKLEDTNDYQLYLQPQQDNRDVQRILKSYLTKK
;
A
#
# COMPACT_ATOMS: atom_id res chain seq x y z
N LEU A 1 -1.01 9.97 -41.05
CA LEU A 1 -1.16 10.53 -39.71
C LEU A 1 -2.48 10.04 -39.16
N GLU A 2 -2.47 9.28 -38.03
CA GLU A 2 -3.69 8.73 -37.41
C GLU A 2 -4.28 9.68 -36.36
N THR A 3 -3.64 10.82 -36.07
CA THR A 3 -4.10 11.81 -35.08
C THR A 3 -5.14 12.72 -35.69
N ALA A 4 -6.36 12.70 -35.16
CA ALA A 4 -7.47 13.54 -35.60
C ALA A 4 -7.65 14.79 -34.73
N ASP A 5 -7.34 14.72 -33.42
CA ASP A 5 -7.48 15.83 -32.50
C ASP A 5 -6.50 15.71 -31.34
N ILE A 6 -6.19 16.85 -30.70
CA ILE A 6 -5.31 16.96 -29.54
C ILE A 6 -6.01 17.80 -28.47
N THR A 7 -6.21 17.21 -27.29
CA THR A 7 -6.74 17.91 -26.12
C THR A 7 -5.70 17.94 -24.99
N PHE A 8 -5.77 18.95 -24.13
CA PHE A 8 -4.89 19.06 -22.95
C PHE A 8 -5.69 19.42 -21.70
N LYS A 9 -5.14 19.10 -20.54
CA LYS A 9 -5.71 19.46 -19.23
C LYS A 9 -4.60 20.04 -18.36
N GLU A 10 -4.81 21.25 -17.88
CA GLU A 10 -3.92 21.88 -16.91
C GLU A 10 -4.14 21.25 -15.53
N THR A 11 -3.06 20.93 -14.82
CA THR A 11 -3.09 20.30 -13.51
C THR A 11 -2.41 21.11 -12.42
N GLY A 12 -1.60 22.10 -12.80
CA GLY A 12 -0.90 23.00 -11.90
C GLY A 12 0.34 22.40 -11.23
N SER A 13 0.44 21.09 -11.06
CA SER A 13 1.61 20.42 -10.49
C SER A 13 1.98 19.13 -11.21
N GLU A 14 3.28 18.80 -11.19
CA GLU A 14 3.81 17.55 -11.77
C GLU A 14 3.19 16.31 -11.11
N LEU A 15 3.06 16.32 -9.78
CA LEU A 15 2.50 15.19 -9.03
C LEU A 15 1.07 14.88 -9.50
N ILE A 16 0.23 15.92 -9.63
CA ILE A 16 -1.16 15.76 -10.09
C ILE A 16 -1.17 15.34 -11.55
N ALA A 17 -0.30 15.91 -12.39
CA ALA A 17 -0.18 15.54 -13.81
C ALA A 17 0.13 14.06 -14.00
N LEU A 18 1.16 13.56 -13.33
CA LEU A 18 1.58 12.16 -13.41
C LEU A 18 0.51 11.20 -12.87
N SER A 19 -0.15 11.58 -11.76
CA SER A 19 -1.24 10.79 -11.18
C SER A 19 -2.45 10.73 -12.12
N HIS A 20 -2.80 11.85 -12.75
CA HIS A 20 -3.88 11.93 -13.72
C HIS A 20 -3.56 11.14 -14.99
N GLU A 21 -2.35 11.30 -15.54
CA GLU A 21 -1.86 10.52 -16.69
C GLU A 21 -1.97 9.02 -16.44
N SER A 22 -1.51 8.55 -15.27
CA SER A 22 -1.61 7.14 -14.89
C SER A 22 -3.07 6.64 -14.91
N SER A 23 -4.00 7.47 -14.46
CA SER A 23 -5.42 7.14 -14.46
C SER A 23 -6.00 7.09 -15.89
N GLU A 24 -5.69 8.08 -16.71
CA GLU A 24 -6.19 8.14 -18.09
C GLU A 24 -5.64 7.00 -18.97
N ILE A 25 -4.35 6.65 -18.84
CA ILE A 25 -3.77 5.50 -19.54
C ILE A 25 -4.52 4.20 -19.19
N LYS A 26 -4.93 4.02 -17.94
CA LYS A 26 -5.66 2.83 -17.53
C LYS A 26 -7.12 2.81 -17.98
N LYS A 27 -7.76 3.98 -18.08
CA LYS A 27 -9.13 4.11 -18.59
C LYS A 27 -9.19 3.92 -20.12
N LEU A 28 -8.31 4.61 -20.85
CA LEU A 28 -8.34 4.66 -22.29
C LEU A 28 -7.63 3.48 -22.96
N TYR A 29 -6.72 2.83 -22.22
CA TYR A 29 -5.89 1.72 -22.71
C TYR A 29 -5.27 1.99 -24.10
N PRO A 30 -4.55 3.12 -24.29
CA PRO A 30 -4.17 3.63 -25.60
C PRO A 30 -3.23 2.67 -26.34
N LYS A 31 -3.41 2.53 -27.67
CA LYS A 31 -2.69 1.57 -28.51
C LYS A 31 -1.17 1.75 -28.47
N PHE A 32 -0.69 2.98 -28.47
CA PHE A 32 0.74 3.31 -28.58
C PHE A 32 1.45 3.52 -27.23
N ASN A 33 0.73 3.83 -26.17
CA ASN A 33 1.32 3.95 -24.83
C ASN A 33 1.32 2.58 -24.14
N ARG A 34 2.45 1.86 -24.20
CA ARG A 34 2.59 0.54 -23.57
C ARG A 34 2.95 0.61 -22.09
N ALA A 35 3.60 1.70 -21.66
CA ALA A 35 3.91 1.94 -20.26
C ALA A 35 2.62 2.15 -19.44
N GLN A 36 2.59 1.70 -18.22
CA GLN A 36 1.48 1.86 -17.28
C GLN A 36 0.12 1.25 -17.70
N ARG A 37 0.00 0.58 -18.87
CA ARG A 37 -1.26 -0.07 -19.30
C ARG A 37 -1.65 -1.22 -18.38
N LYS A 38 -0.69 -2.05 -17.99
CA LYS A 38 -0.94 -3.19 -17.12
C LYS A 38 -0.72 -2.78 -15.67
N SER A 39 -1.76 -2.76 -14.87
CA SER A 39 -1.63 -2.80 -13.42
C SER A 39 -1.24 -4.23 -13.01
N GLY A 40 -0.11 -4.40 -12.30
CA GLY A 40 0.21 -5.69 -11.69
C GLY A 40 -0.92 -6.12 -10.74
N GLU A 41 -1.15 -7.43 -10.62
CA GLU A 41 -2.11 -7.92 -9.61
C GLU A 41 -1.68 -7.45 -8.22
N ALA A 42 -2.60 -6.84 -7.50
CA ALA A 42 -2.36 -6.46 -6.11
C ALA A 42 -2.27 -7.70 -5.23
N VAL A 43 -1.37 -7.64 -4.24
CA VAL A 43 -1.12 -8.68 -3.24
C VAL A 43 -1.62 -8.17 -1.90
N ALA A 44 -2.24 -9.02 -1.12
CA ALA A 44 -2.66 -8.72 0.24
C ALA A 44 -1.89 -9.56 1.25
N MET A 45 -1.43 -8.92 2.32
CA MET A 45 -1.04 -9.59 3.55
C MET A 45 -2.30 -9.85 4.37
N PHE A 46 -2.41 -11.02 4.97
CA PHE A 46 -3.55 -11.43 5.80
C PHE A 46 -3.10 -12.37 6.91
N SER A 47 -3.94 -12.57 7.92
CA SER A 47 -3.72 -13.54 8.97
C SER A 47 -4.81 -14.61 8.95
N TYR A 48 -4.45 -15.79 9.42
CA TYR A 48 -5.41 -16.88 9.69
C TYR A 48 -4.87 -17.76 10.83
N THR A 49 -5.78 -18.50 11.47
CA THR A 49 -5.41 -19.43 12.54
C THR A 49 -5.51 -20.86 12.02
N ASP A 50 -4.49 -21.67 12.27
CA ASP A 50 -4.47 -23.08 11.89
C ASP A 50 -5.21 -23.96 12.93
N GLN A 51 -5.31 -25.25 12.65
CA GLN A 51 -5.99 -26.24 13.52
C GLN A 51 -5.31 -26.42 14.89
N LYS A 52 -4.06 -25.99 15.04
CA LYS A 52 -3.30 -26.00 16.29
C LYS A 52 -3.47 -24.72 17.10
N GLY A 53 -4.31 -23.80 16.63
CA GLY A 53 -4.53 -22.51 17.26
C GLY A 53 -3.40 -21.50 17.02
N ILE A 54 -2.50 -21.73 16.07
CA ILE A 54 -1.38 -20.83 15.77
C ILE A 54 -1.82 -19.83 14.71
N VAL A 55 -1.58 -18.54 14.96
CA VAL A 55 -1.86 -17.47 14.00
C VAL A 55 -0.71 -17.35 13.02
N HIS A 56 -1.06 -17.39 11.73
CA HIS A 56 -0.14 -17.22 10.61
C HIS A 56 -0.26 -15.83 10.02
N LEU A 57 0.85 -15.28 9.54
CA LEU A 57 0.89 -14.15 8.61
C LEU A 57 1.25 -14.67 7.23
N ALA A 58 0.41 -14.39 6.24
CA ALA A 58 0.59 -14.89 4.88
C ALA A 58 0.28 -13.78 3.86
N TYR A 59 0.60 -14.00 2.60
CA TYR A 59 0.21 -13.13 1.51
C TYR A 59 -0.30 -13.93 0.31
N ASN A 60 -1.26 -13.34 -0.40
CA ASN A 60 -1.81 -13.90 -1.61
C ASN A 60 -2.37 -12.78 -2.51
N ARG A 61 -2.87 -13.10 -3.70
CA ARG A 61 -3.56 -12.16 -4.59
C ARG A 61 -4.72 -11.51 -3.85
N LEU A 62 -4.83 -10.19 -3.90
CA LEU A 62 -5.83 -9.42 -3.16
C LEU A 62 -7.26 -9.92 -3.42
N LYS A 63 -7.57 -10.32 -4.67
CA LYS A 63 -8.90 -10.83 -5.05
C LYS A 63 -9.34 -12.10 -4.33
N LEU A 64 -8.41 -12.84 -3.72
CA LEU A 64 -8.67 -14.07 -2.97
C LEU A 64 -8.81 -13.84 -1.47
N ILE A 65 -8.62 -12.62 -0.99
CA ILE A 65 -8.55 -12.29 0.43
C ILE A 65 -9.70 -11.37 0.81
N SER A 66 -10.59 -11.85 1.67
CA SER A 66 -11.75 -11.08 2.14
C SER A 66 -11.40 -10.03 3.19
N LYS A 67 -10.38 -10.28 4.03
CA LYS A 67 -9.96 -9.39 5.12
C LYS A 67 -8.45 -9.13 5.03
N PRO A 68 -7.99 -8.24 4.15
CA PRO A 68 -6.59 -7.89 4.06
C PRO A 68 -6.15 -7.04 5.24
N LEU A 69 -4.97 -7.32 5.80
CA LEU A 69 -4.29 -6.46 6.77
C LEU A 69 -3.62 -5.28 6.08
N MET A 70 -3.01 -5.54 4.93
CA MET A 70 -2.32 -4.53 4.13
C MET A 70 -2.30 -4.95 2.66
N LYS A 71 -2.38 -3.95 1.76
CA LYS A 71 -2.36 -4.13 0.30
C LYS A 71 -1.01 -3.70 -0.26
N PHE A 72 -0.50 -4.46 -1.22
CA PHE A 72 0.75 -4.20 -1.93
C PHE A 72 0.55 -4.36 -3.44
N TYR A 73 1.40 -3.70 -4.22
CA TYR A 73 1.43 -3.85 -5.67
C TYR A 73 2.64 -4.67 -6.18
N SER A 74 3.42 -5.24 -5.25
CA SER A 74 4.55 -6.10 -5.55
C SER A 74 4.67 -7.19 -4.48
N VAL A 75 4.86 -8.43 -4.90
CA VAL A 75 5.17 -9.55 -4.00
C VAL A 75 6.45 -9.29 -3.22
N ALA A 76 7.47 -8.71 -3.88
CA ALA A 76 8.73 -8.38 -3.22
C ALA A 76 8.55 -7.34 -2.11
N GLU A 77 7.72 -6.31 -2.33
CA GLU A 77 7.42 -5.31 -1.30
C GLU A 77 6.67 -5.93 -0.12
N CYS A 78 5.65 -6.73 -0.38
CA CYS A 78 4.91 -7.45 0.67
C CYS A 78 5.84 -8.35 1.48
N ARG A 79 6.70 -9.11 0.80
CA ARG A 79 7.67 -10.00 1.45
C ARG A 79 8.67 -9.24 2.30
N ASN A 80 9.21 -8.12 1.82
CA ASN A 80 10.14 -7.27 2.59
C ASN A 80 9.50 -6.72 3.87
N VAL A 81 8.23 -6.30 3.80
CA VAL A 81 7.49 -5.85 5.00
C VAL A 81 7.28 -7.01 5.96
N LEU A 82 6.89 -8.18 5.45
CA LEU A 82 6.68 -9.37 6.27
C LEU A 82 7.99 -9.85 6.94
N GLU A 83 9.13 -9.79 6.24
CA GLU A 83 10.46 -10.09 6.80
C GLU A 83 10.84 -9.12 7.92
N LYS A 84 10.60 -7.82 7.75
CA LYS A 84 10.84 -6.81 8.78
C LYS A 84 9.99 -7.05 10.03
N ILE A 85 8.70 -7.33 9.86
CA ILE A 85 7.77 -7.64 10.95
C ILE A 85 8.19 -8.94 11.66
N CYS A 86 8.50 -9.97 10.88
CA CYS A 86 8.95 -11.25 11.41
C CYS A 86 10.19 -11.08 12.30
N SER A 87 11.14 -10.26 11.88
CA SER A 87 12.34 -9.94 12.66
C SER A 87 12.05 -9.06 13.87
N ALA A 88 11.29 -7.97 13.70
CA ALA A 88 11.03 -6.99 14.76
C ALA A 88 10.25 -7.59 15.95
N PHE A 89 9.35 -8.53 15.66
CA PHE A 89 8.51 -9.19 16.66
C PHE A 89 8.98 -10.63 16.99
N GLU A 90 10.17 -11.02 16.55
CA GLU A 90 10.73 -12.36 16.75
C GLU A 90 9.75 -13.49 16.37
N LEU A 91 8.99 -13.29 15.26
CA LEU A 91 8.01 -14.26 14.79
C LEU A 91 8.68 -15.45 14.11
N CYS A 92 7.94 -16.53 13.95
CA CYS A 92 8.44 -17.73 13.27
C CYS A 92 8.36 -17.58 11.74
N PRO A 93 9.48 -17.60 10.99
CA PRO A 93 9.46 -17.51 9.53
C PRO A 93 8.63 -18.58 8.84
N LYS A 94 8.48 -19.77 9.45
CA LYS A 94 7.61 -20.83 8.96
C LYS A 94 6.14 -20.38 8.97
N TYR A 95 5.67 -19.81 10.08
CA TYR A 95 4.30 -19.34 10.23
C TYR A 95 4.06 -17.95 9.62
N CYS A 96 5.13 -17.27 9.20
CA CYS A 96 5.07 -16.09 8.34
C CYS A 96 5.20 -16.44 6.84
N HIS A 97 5.16 -17.70 6.45
CA HIS A 97 5.30 -18.15 5.05
C HIS A 97 6.55 -17.60 4.32
N LEU A 98 7.59 -17.28 5.08
CA LEU A 98 8.89 -16.86 4.57
C LEU A 98 9.81 -18.05 4.29
N GLN A 99 9.52 -19.19 4.92
CA GLN A 99 10.17 -20.47 4.69
C GLN A 99 9.12 -21.53 4.34
N THR A 100 9.38 -22.31 3.30
CA THR A 100 8.55 -23.42 2.86
C THR A 100 9.31 -24.74 3.01
N ASN A 101 8.57 -25.85 3.15
CA ASN A 101 9.13 -27.21 3.19
C ASN A 101 10.10 -27.49 4.35
N VAL A 102 9.89 -26.86 5.51
CA VAL A 102 10.66 -27.10 6.73
C VAL A 102 9.78 -27.63 7.86
N ASN A 103 10.23 -28.68 8.54
CA ASN A 103 9.53 -29.21 9.72
C ASN A 103 9.66 -28.23 10.89
N SER A 104 10.87 -27.74 11.16
CA SER A 104 11.15 -26.67 12.10
C SER A 104 12.10 -25.65 11.45
N CYS A 105 11.94 -24.37 11.82
CA CYS A 105 12.80 -23.33 11.26
C CYS A 105 14.15 -23.29 11.99
N PHE A 106 15.22 -22.98 11.27
CA PHE A 106 16.56 -22.83 11.81
C PHE A 106 16.74 -21.59 12.72
N HIS A 107 15.82 -20.64 12.61
CA HIS A 107 15.86 -19.35 13.30
C HIS A 107 15.85 -19.46 14.84
N TYR A 108 15.28 -20.54 15.39
CA TYR A 108 15.36 -20.79 16.82
C TYR A 108 16.82 -21.02 17.29
N GLN A 109 17.60 -21.77 16.53
CA GLN A 109 19.01 -22.00 16.84
C GLN A 109 19.84 -20.71 16.76
N LEU A 110 19.45 -19.80 15.86
CA LEU A 110 20.05 -18.47 15.70
C LEU A 110 19.51 -17.44 16.72
N LYS A 111 18.65 -17.83 17.63
CA LYS A 111 17.97 -16.95 18.62
C LYS A 111 17.20 -15.79 17.96
N GLN A 112 16.68 -15.99 16.75
CA GLN A 112 15.89 -15.01 16.01
C GLN A 112 14.37 -15.22 16.16
N CYS A 113 13.96 -16.30 16.82
CA CYS A 113 12.58 -16.56 17.23
C CYS A 113 12.55 -17.44 18.47
N LYS A 114 11.38 -17.54 19.13
CA LYS A 114 11.23 -18.29 20.38
C LYS A 114 10.87 -19.77 20.22
N GLY A 115 10.80 -20.25 18.97
CA GLY A 115 10.73 -21.68 18.65
C GLY A 115 9.35 -22.31 18.75
N VAL A 116 8.28 -21.56 18.49
CA VAL A 116 6.90 -22.09 18.48
C VAL A 116 6.74 -23.30 17.53
N CYS A 117 7.42 -23.30 16.37
CA CYS A 117 7.36 -24.42 15.42
C CYS A 117 8.09 -25.69 15.91
N SER A 118 8.92 -25.59 16.93
CA SER A 118 9.61 -26.72 17.59
C SER A 118 9.08 -27.01 18.99
N GLY A 119 7.92 -26.43 19.37
CA GLY A 119 7.28 -26.66 20.66
C GLY A 119 8.01 -26.03 21.85
N LYS A 120 8.92 -25.08 21.62
CA LYS A 120 9.66 -24.38 22.68
C LYS A 120 8.92 -23.16 23.23
N GLU A 121 7.93 -22.69 22.52
CA GLU A 121 7.05 -21.57 22.87
C GLU A 121 5.59 -22.00 22.75
N SER A 122 4.73 -21.52 23.65
CA SER A 122 3.29 -21.81 23.58
C SER A 122 2.62 -21.07 22.41
N PRO A 123 1.57 -21.64 21.78
CA PRO A 123 0.79 -20.93 20.77
C PRO A 123 0.24 -19.58 21.26
N ASN A 124 -0.19 -19.51 22.54
CA ASN A 124 -0.76 -18.30 23.12
C ASN A 124 0.26 -17.16 23.20
N ASP A 125 1.48 -17.43 23.63
CA ASP A 125 2.52 -16.39 23.74
C ASP A 125 3.00 -15.95 22.36
N TYR A 126 3.12 -16.87 21.41
CA TYR A 126 3.40 -16.56 20.03
C TYR A 126 2.30 -15.67 19.42
N ASN A 127 1.03 -16.04 19.58
CA ASN A 127 -0.10 -15.31 19.03
C ASN A 127 -0.18 -13.88 19.56
N LYS A 128 0.13 -13.63 20.84
CA LYS A 128 0.21 -12.26 21.39
C LYS A 128 1.14 -11.39 20.54
N ARG A 129 2.37 -11.88 20.25
CA ARG A 129 3.34 -11.14 19.44
C ARG A 129 2.89 -10.95 17.98
N VAL A 130 2.15 -11.93 17.43
CA VAL A 130 1.55 -11.76 16.09
C VAL A 130 0.49 -10.66 16.11
N TYR A 131 -0.36 -10.60 17.16
CA TYR A 131 -1.35 -9.52 17.26
C TYR A 131 -0.70 -8.16 17.51
N ASP A 132 0.37 -8.08 18.30
CA ASP A 132 1.15 -6.84 18.47
C ASP A 132 1.74 -6.38 17.14
N ALA A 133 2.25 -7.32 16.35
CA ALA A 133 2.75 -7.04 15.00
C ALA A 133 1.63 -6.53 14.06
N ILE A 134 0.45 -7.16 14.09
CA ILE A 134 -0.71 -6.72 13.30
C ILE A 134 -1.14 -5.30 13.71
N ASN A 135 -1.22 -5.03 15.00
CA ASN A 135 -1.59 -3.71 15.50
C ASN A 135 -0.59 -2.64 15.07
N SER A 136 0.71 -2.97 15.03
CA SER A 136 1.74 -2.04 14.56
C SER A 136 1.61 -1.66 13.08
N LEU A 137 1.02 -2.54 12.25
CA LEU A 137 0.75 -2.23 10.84
C LEU A 137 -0.29 -1.12 10.67
N GLY A 138 -1.33 -1.13 11.50
CA GLY A 138 -2.38 -0.09 11.49
C GLY A 138 -1.86 1.31 11.88
N LEU A 139 -0.79 1.39 12.66
CA LEU A 139 -0.17 2.65 13.09
C LEU A 139 0.76 3.27 12.02
N GLN A 140 1.12 2.52 10.97
CA GLN A 140 2.05 2.97 9.93
C GLN A 140 1.37 3.61 8.71
N THR A 141 0.05 3.60 8.65
CA THR A 141 -0.72 4.17 7.53
C THR A 141 -1.41 5.45 7.99
N GLU A 142 -0.66 6.55 8.05
CA GLU A 142 -1.24 7.86 8.30
C GLU A 142 -2.02 8.36 7.10
N ASP A 143 -3.10 9.07 7.38
CA ASP A 143 -3.81 9.85 6.37
C ASP A 143 -2.95 11.04 5.99
N LEU A 144 -2.80 11.28 4.71
CA LEU A 144 -1.91 12.33 4.20
C LEU A 144 -2.59 13.16 3.14
N VAL A 145 -2.52 14.47 3.31
CA VAL A 145 -2.87 15.47 2.28
C VAL A 145 -1.59 16.12 1.78
N ILE A 146 -1.24 15.87 0.52
CA ILE A 146 -0.12 16.53 -0.13
C ILE A 146 -0.65 17.77 -0.83
N LYS A 147 -0.32 18.95 -0.33
CA LYS A 147 -0.70 20.23 -0.93
C LYS A 147 0.24 20.57 -2.07
N GLU A 148 -0.34 20.96 -3.21
CA GLU A 148 0.35 21.25 -4.45
C GLU A 148 -0.10 22.59 -5.04
N LYS A 149 0.59 23.05 -6.08
CA LYS A 149 0.17 24.23 -6.84
C LYS A 149 -1.13 23.92 -7.58
N GLY A 150 -2.09 24.85 -7.52
CA GLY A 150 -3.33 24.78 -8.29
C GLY A 150 -3.14 25.15 -9.77
N ARG A 151 -4.19 25.01 -10.56
CA ARG A 151 -4.21 25.36 -11.98
C ARG A 151 -4.04 26.86 -12.23
N ASN A 152 -4.41 27.65 -11.23
CA ASN A 152 -4.29 29.10 -11.23
C ASN A 152 -3.85 29.63 -9.85
N THR A 153 -3.62 30.94 -9.75
CA THR A 153 -3.14 31.57 -8.51
C THR A 153 -4.13 31.60 -7.36
N LYS A 154 -5.43 31.36 -7.61
CA LYS A 154 -6.50 31.45 -6.61
C LYS A 154 -6.76 30.09 -5.93
N GLU A 155 -6.27 28.99 -6.46
CA GLU A 155 -6.50 27.65 -5.92
C GLU A 155 -5.24 26.92 -5.48
N ILE A 156 -5.44 25.94 -4.64
CA ILE A 156 -4.44 24.95 -4.20
C ILE A 156 -4.88 23.61 -4.79
N GLY A 157 -3.94 22.90 -5.42
CA GLY A 157 -4.09 21.49 -5.74
C GLY A 157 -3.78 20.63 -4.52
N PHE A 158 -4.38 19.46 -4.43
CA PHE A 158 -4.03 18.49 -3.39
C PHE A 158 -4.14 17.05 -3.89
N VAL A 159 -3.39 16.16 -3.25
CA VAL A 159 -3.49 14.71 -3.40
C VAL A 159 -3.88 14.14 -2.05
N LEU A 160 -4.91 13.29 -2.02
CA LEU A 160 -5.42 12.67 -0.80
C LEU A 160 -5.02 11.18 -0.75
N ILE A 161 -4.46 10.79 0.38
CA ILE A 161 -4.10 9.41 0.72
C ILE A 161 -4.76 9.10 2.06
N LEU A 162 -5.58 8.06 2.12
CA LEU A 162 -6.20 7.58 3.36
C LEU A 162 -5.76 6.14 3.62
N ASN A 163 -5.29 5.87 4.82
CA ASN A 163 -4.76 4.56 5.20
C ASN A 163 -3.72 4.02 4.20
N GLY A 164 -2.84 4.90 3.69
CA GLY A 164 -1.84 4.55 2.69
C GLY A 164 -2.38 4.30 1.27
N ILE A 165 -3.69 4.42 1.06
CA ILE A 165 -4.36 4.22 -0.23
C ILE A 165 -4.60 5.56 -0.89
N TYR A 166 -4.12 5.74 -2.12
CA TYR A 166 -4.40 6.91 -2.93
C TYR A 166 -5.90 7.00 -3.25
N GLN A 167 -6.52 8.14 -2.91
CA GLN A 167 -7.94 8.39 -3.13
C GLN A 167 -8.19 9.21 -4.39
N GLY A 168 -7.23 10.02 -4.80
CA GLY A 168 -7.36 10.94 -5.93
C GLY A 168 -6.69 12.28 -5.65
N PHE A 169 -7.07 13.26 -6.45
CA PHE A 169 -6.60 14.64 -6.30
C PHE A 169 -7.79 15.60 -6.41
N GLY A 170 -7.57 16.85 -6.03
CA GLY A 170 -8.59 17.88 -6.14
C GLY A 170 -8.00 19.27 -6.13
N TYR A 171 -8.90 20.26 -6.22
CA TYR A 171 -8.56 21.67 -6.18
C TYR A 171 -9.52 22.41 -5.27
N VAL A 172 -9.00 23.34 -4.48
CA VAL A 172 -9.79 24.14 -3.57
C VAL A 172 -9.34 25.59 -3.64
N ASP A 173 -10.29 26.53 -3.53
CA ASP A 173 -9.98 27.95 -3.47
C ASP A 173 -9.16 28.24 -2.20
N LYS A 174 -8.10 29.04 -2.33
CA LYS A 174 -7.22 29.44 -1.19
C LYS A 174 -7.92 30.11 -0.05
N LYS A 175 -9.10 30.69 -0.30
CA LYS A 175 -9.92 31.33 0.74
C LYS A 175 -10.64 30.33 1.64
N ILE A 176 -10.81 29.09 1.19
CA ILE A 176 -11.46 28.03 1.94
C ILE A 176 -10.44 27.42 2.89
N LYS A 177 -10.72 27.46 4.17
CA LYS A 177 -9.93 26.78 5.19
C LYS A 177 -10.45 25.35 5.32
N LEU A 178 -9.56 24.37 5.11
CA LEU A 178 -9.84 22.95 5.34
C LEU A 178 -8.99 22.51 6.55
N GLU A 179 -9.63 21.89 7.54
CA GLU A 179 -9.01 21.56 8.82
C GLU A 179 -8.58 20.09 8.87
N ASP A 180 -9.42 19.20 8.33
CA ASP A 180 -9.16 17.77 8.38
C ASP A 180 -9.23 17.09 6.98
N THR A 181 -8.93 15.80 6.94
CA THR A 181 -8.94 15.00 5.70
C THR A 181 -10.34 14.83 5.11
N ASN A 182 -11.40 14.90 5.94
CA ASN A 182 -12.79 14.78 5.48
C ASN A 182 -13.21 15.99 4.67
N ASP A 183 -12.75 17.19 5.05
CA ASP A 183 -13.01 18.40 4.28
C ASP A 183 -12.46 18.29 2.84
N TYR A 184 -11.27 17.69 2.68
CA TYR A 184 -10.68 17.48 1.36
C TYR A 184 -11.46 16.49 0.50
N GLN A 185 -12.19 15.55 1.11
CA GLN A 185 -13.05 14.60 0.36
C GLN A 185 -14.17 15.31 -0.43
N LEU A 186 -14.67 16.46 0.05
CA LEU A 186 -15.70 17.23 -0.64
C LEU A 186 -15.24 17.79 -2.00
N TYR A 187 -13.95 18.01 -2.16
CA TYR A 187 -13.32 18.57 -3.38
C TYR A 187 -12.56 17.52 -4.17
N LEU A 188 -12.66 16.25 -3.76
CA LEU A 188 -11.89 15.17 -4.37
C LEU A 188 -12.43 14.79 -5.75
N GLN A 189 -11.56 14.64 -6.70
CA GLN A 189 -11.78 13.92 -7.94
C GLN A 189 -11.26 12.48 -7.73
N PRO A 190 -12.16 11.52 -7.44
CA PRO A 190 -11.75 10.17 -7.08
C PRO A 190 -10.98 9.50 -8.22
N GLN A 191 -9.90 8.81 -7.87
CA GLN A 191 -9.07 8.06 -8.81
C GLN A 191 -8.76 6.69 -8.22
N GLN A 192 -8.58 5.72 -9.10
CA GLN A 192 -8.24 4.38 -8.66
C GLN A 192 -6.77 4.28 -8.23
N ASP A 193 -6.55 3.80 -7.01
CA ASP A 193 -5.21 3.45 -6.53
C ASP A 193 -4.61 2.31 -7.36
N ASN A 194 -3.36 2.45 -7.75
CA ASN A 194 -2.66 1.47 -8.56
C ASN A 194 -1.13 1.54 -8.36
N ARG A 195 -0.41 0.53 -8.88
CA ARG A 195 1.03 0.39 -8.74
C ARG A 195 1.82 1.63 -9.21
N ASP A 196 1.40 2.22 -10.32
CA ASP A 196 2.16 3.33 -10.93
C ASP A 196 1.99 4.60 -10.09
N VAL A 197 0.77 4.89 -9.63
CA VAL A 197 0.49 6.02 -8.72
C VAL A 197 1.25 5.85 -7.41
N GLN A 198 1.24 4.66 -6.81
CA GLN A 198 2.01 4.39 -5.59
C GLN A 198 3.52 4.60 -5.79
N ARG A 199 4.07 4.25 -6.96
CA ARG A 199 5.46 4.51 -7.30
C ARG A 199 5.75 6.00 -7.46
N ILE A 200 4.83 6.75 -8.09
CA ILE A 200 4.91 8.21 -8.23
C ILE A 200 4.92 8.88 -6.85
N LEU A 201 3.97 8.52 -5.99
CA LEU A 201 3.85 9.05 -4.63
C LEU A 201 5.10 8.75 -3.79
N LYS A 202 5.58 7.51 -3.83
CA LYS A 202 6.80 7.12 -3.12
C LYS A 202 8.02 7.90 -3.58
N SER A 203 8.20 8.05 -4.90
CA SER A 203 9.29 8.86 -5.46
C SER A 203 9.19 10.33 -5.08
N TYR A 204 7.98 10.87 -5.01
CA TYR A 204 7.74 12.25 -4.62
C TYR A 204 8.06 12.49 -3.14
N LEU A 205 7.59 11.61 -2.25
CA LEU A 205 7.82 11.72 -0.81
C LEU A 205 9.28 11.50 -0.39
N THR A 206 10.06 10.75 -1.18
CA THR A 206 11.49 10.55 -0.90
C THR A 206 12.38 11.71 -1.37
N LYS A 207 11.85 12.65 -2.18
CA LYS A 207 12.59 13.82 -2.68
C LYS A 207 12.39 15.07 -1.81
N LYS A 208 11.41 15.06 -0.92
CA LYS A 208 11.15 16.09 0.09
C LYS A 208 11.81 15.73 1.41
#